data_1b4c1fd9f6a1d85feb3b05a165c0be03
#
_entry.id   1b4c1fd9f6a1d85feb3b05a165c0be03
#
_cell.length_a   1.000
_cell.length_b   1.000
_cell.length_c   1.000
_cell.angle_alpha   90.00
_cell.angle_beta   90.00
_cell.angle_gamma   90.00
#
_symmetry.space_group_name_H-M   'P 1'
#
loop_
_entity.id
_entity.type
_entity.pdbx_description
1 polymer ?
#
loop_
_entity_poly.entity_id
_entity_poly.type
_entity_poly.pdbx_seq_one_letter_code
_entity_poly.pdbx_strand_id
1 'polypeptide(L)'
;MDIIWKEQGFIYNEEYRELNEQTLLLDGRLSREEAAVHPHVYCDIQAAFAGCELSEGSLENPTIMYIVPNVYWIDDPLATDTLQKKEGDRAPFGMHVNSRSLKIVGLSEKPENIVIAGNRGQSHACNGNYTLFSFQVEELFLANLTLGNYCCIDLVYPTNPALNQQKRTESVTQAQLAFQEGEKLCADNCRFVSRLNLVPVCGAKRALYRNCHFESTDDALNGNAVYVGCDFDFYGNRPIYQATGTGAVFIDCIFRSRIKTLGTEAEQYLTKEGGQIALIDCCYETAENVPVRVDWTKYPLPSLKCYQYGVVQNGKPVILGGGGSEETVQLQGKKALEAYVFEYEAKRYINIENLLGGSEGWNPLGEPEISKKAGKLRIPTFMQLQTDREKIVYGEDAIHVTAKVFLFSGEECRERVDFRLEKRDTVYVELIPETEHSCRIENRNHSEQEKQLVVHACTESGLEAAVAISVEPCLFPAPKLTGEPVMKMEREMGCVTLSYALSSKERMDASEIS
;
A
#
# COMPACT_ATOMS: atom_id res chain seq x y z
N MET A 1 -2.39 -30.28 -22.95
CA MET A 1 -1.75 -31.45 -22.31
C MET A 1 -2.81 -32.27 -21.65
N ASP A 2 -2.66 -33.59 -21.69
CA ASP A 2 -3.70 -34.50 -21.16
C ASP A 2 -3.35 -34.93 -19.75
N ILE A 3 -4.37 -35.06 -18.92
CA ILE A 3 -4.24 -35.68 -17.61
C ILE A 3 -4.11 -37.20 -17.79
N ILE A 4 -3.12 -37.78 -17.14
CA ILE A 4 -2.98 -39.24 -17.04
C ILE A 4 -3.47 -39.66 -15.67
N TRP A 5 -4.64 -40.29 -15.63
CA TRP A 5 -5.28 -40.73 -14.39
C TRP A 5 -4.51 -41.88 -13.74
N LYS A 6 -4.44 -41.89 -12.42
CA LYS A 6 -3.89 -42.93 -11.55
C LYS A 6 -4.94 -43.29 -10.49
N GLU A 7 -4.73 -44.36 -9.74
CA GLU A 7 -5.69 -44.86 -8.76
C GLU A 7 -6.05 -43.83 -7.68
N GLN A 8 -5.06 -43.03 -7.21
CA GLN A 8 -5.23 -42.02 -6.17
C GLN A 8 -4.72 -40.63 -6.60
N GLY A 9 -4.87 -40.31 -7.88
CA GLY A 9 -4.39 -38.99 -8.34
C GLY A 9 -4.22 -38.93 -9.85
N PHE A 10 -3.34 -38.05 -10.29
CA PHE A 10 -3.09 -37.82 -11.70
C PHE A 10 -1.65 -37.40 -11.96
N ILE A 11 -1.19 -37.61 -13.21
CA ILE A 11 0.06 -37.03 -13.71
C ILE A 11 -0.28 -35.90 -14.67
N TYR A 12 0.35 -34.76 -14.46
CA TYR A 12 0.30 -33.60 -15.34
C TYR A 12 1.71 -33.00 -15.46
N ASN A 13 2.20 -32.79 -16.68
CA ASN A 13 3.58 -32.34 -16.95
C ASN A 13 4.64 -33.21 -16.26
N GLU A 14 4.51 -34.54 -16.36
CA GLU A 14 5.41 -35.54 -15.76
C GLU A 14 5.41 -35.59 -14.23
N GLU A 15 4.67 -34.74 -13.54
CA GLU A 15 4.55 -34.71 -12.10
C GLU A 15 3.28 -35.44 -11.62
N TYR A 16 3.46 -36.36 -10.70
CA TYR A 16 2.34 -37.02 -10.01
C TYR A 16 1.78 -36.13 -8.90
N ARG A 17 0.47 -36.01 -8.85
CA ARG A 17 -0.27 -35.32 -7.78
C ARG A 17 -1.31 -36.25 -7.21
N GLU A 18 -1.19 -36.51 -5.92
CA GLU A 18 -2.20 -37.26 -5.19
C GLU A 18 -3.46 -36.41 -5.00
N LEU A 19 -4.63 -37.09 -5.08
CA LEU A 19 -5.93 -36.49 -4.75
C LEU A 19 -6.43 -37.10 -3.44
N ASN A 20 -6.85 -36.24 -2.53
CA ASN A 20 -7.38 -36.62 -1.22
C ASN A 20 -8.30 -35.49 -0.69
N GLU A 21 -8.75 -35.62 0.57
CA GLU A 21 -9.65 -34.63 1.17
C GLU A 21 -9.08 -33.18 1.17
N GLN A 22 -7.76 -33.00 1.24
CA GLN A 22 -7.09 -31.71 1.19
C GLN A 22 -6.56 -31.33 -0.21
N THR A 23 -6.59 -32.26 -1.18
CA THR A 23 -6.05 -32.00 -2.52
C THR A 23 -7.08 -32.32 -3.58
N LEU A 24 -7.59 -31.28 -4.23
CA LEU A 24 -8.72 -31.31 -5.14
C LEU A 24 -8.27 -30.96 -6.56
N LEU A 25 -9.02 -31.42 -7.56
CA LEU A 25 -8.82 -31.04 -8.96
C LEU A 25 -10.11 -30.45 -9.53
N LEU A 26 -10.00 -29.28 -10.16
CA LEU A 26 -11.05 -28.67 -10.99
C LEU A 26 -10.69 -28.85 -12.48
N ASP A 27 -11.46 -29.64 -13.21
CA ASP A 27 -11.33 -29.86 -14.65
C ASP A 27 -12.68 -29.63 -15.36
N GLY A 28 -12.91 -28.41 -15.80
CA GLY A 28 -14.13 -28.02 -16.52
C GLY A 28 -14.27 -28.58 -17.93
N ARG A 29 -13.37 -29.43 -18.39
CA ARG A 29 -13.47 -30.16 -19.66
C ARG A 29 -14.27 -31.45 -19.50
N LEU A 30 -14.41 -31.94 -18.28
CA LEU A 30 -15.13 -33.17 -17.95
C LEU A 30 -16.63 -32.91 -17.83
N SER A 31 -17.43 -33.90 -18.21
CA SER A 31 -18.83 -33.96 -17.80
C SER A 31 -18.95 -34.30 -16.30
N ARG A 32 -20.15 -34.14 -15.73
CA ARG A 32 -20.41 -34.52 -14.33
C ARG A 32 -20.21 -36.01 -14.08
N GLU A 33 -20.58 -36.83 -15.05
CA GLU A 33 -20.44 -38.29 -14.99
C GLU A 33 -18.96 -38.69 -15.01
N GLU A 34 -18.15 -38.05 -15.87
CA GLU A 34 -16.70 -38.30 -15.95
C GLU A 34 -16.00 -37.84 -14.67
N ALA A 35 -16.30 -36.66 -14.15
CA ALA A 35 -15.71 -36.16 -12.91
C ALA A 35 -16.05 -37.06 -11.72
N ALA A 36 -17.29 -37.57 -11.65
CA ALA A 36 -17.77 -38.44 -10.55
C ALA A 36 -17.05 -39.79 -10.47
N VAL A 37 -16.36 -40.22 -11.53
CA VAL A 37 -15.56 -41.46 -11.51
C VAL A 37 -14.30 -41.30 -10.63
N HIS A 38 -13.83 -40.07 -10.46
CA HIS A 38 -12.59 -39.80 -9.74
C HIS A 38 -12.91 -39.02 -8.44
N PRO A 39 -12.57 -39.59 -7.25
CA PRO A 39 -12.73 -38.88 -5.99
C PRO A 39 -11.97 -37.52 -6.00
N HIS A 40 -12.55 -36.50 -5.38
CA HIS A 40 -11.96 -35.15 -5.25
C HIS A 40 -11.73 -34.41 -6.58
N VAL A 41 -12.43 -34.82 -7.66
CA VAL A 41 -12.43 -34.18 -8.97
C VAL A 41 -13.78 -33.49 -9.21
N TYR A 42 -13.71 -32.24 -9.66
CA TYR A 42 -14.88 -31.40 -9.92
C TYR A 42 -14.83 -30.85 -11.35
N CYS A 43 -15.97 -30.75 -12.01
CA CYS A 43 -16.10 -30.10 -13.32
C CYS A 43 -16.74 -28.71 -13.24
N ASP A 44 -17.18 -28.31 -12.06
CA ASP A 44 -17.87 -27.06 -11.76
C ASP A 44 -17.15 -26.30 -10.66
N ILE A 45 -16.93 -24.98 -10.86
CA ILE A 45 -16.13 -24.16 -9.95
C ILE A 45 -16.80 -23.96 -8.58
N GLN A 46 -18.13 -23.86 -8.53
CA GLN A 46 -18.85 -23.69 -7.26
C GLN A 46 -18.77 -24.95 -6.42
N ALA A 47 -18.92 -26.11 -7.05
CA ALA A 47 -18.76 -27.41 -6.39
C ALA A 47 -17.31 -27.63 -5.90
N ALA A 48 -16.31 -27.19 -6.67
CA ALA A 48 -14.90 -27.28 -6.27
C ALA A 48 -14.59 -26.42 -5.03
N PHE A 49 -15.08 -25.18 -4.97
CA PHE A 49 -14.90 -24.33 -3.80
C PHE A 49 -15.67 -24.84 -2.58
N ALA A 50 -16.87 -25.37 -2.75
CA ALA A 50 -17.59 -26.04 -1.67
C ALA A 50 -16.80 -27.26 -1.13
N GLY A 51 -16.13 -28.02 -2.00
CA GLY A 51 -15.19 -29.06 -1.63
C GLY A 51 -14.00 -28.53 -0.81
N CYS A 52 -13.45 -27.38 -1.17
CA CYS A 52 -12.38 -26.72 -0.40
C CYS A 52 -12.83 -26.34 1.01
N GLU A 53 -14.04 -25.82 1.18
CA GLU A 53 -14.59 -25.48 2.50
C GLU A 53 -14.77 -26.71 3.40
N LEU A 54 -15.18 -27.84 2.82
CA LEU A 54 -15.35 -29.10 3.53
C LEU A 54 -14.03 -29.79 3.92
N SER A 55 -12.92 -29.43 3.27
CA SER A 55 -11.63 -30.10 3.46
C SER A 55 -10.94 -29.77 4.78
N GLU A 56 -11.36 -28.72 5.48
CA GLU A 56 -10.81 -28.27 6.78
C GLU A 56 -9.27 -28.16 6.80
N GLY A 57 -8.67 -27.59 5.74
CA GLY A 57 -7.23 -27.40 5.65
C GLY A 57 -6.64 -26.60 6.83
N SER A 58 -5.40 -26.88 7.20
CA SER A 58 -4.66 -26.16 8.25
C SER A 58 -3.47 -25.39 7.68
N LEU A 59 -2.80 -24.58 8.50
CA LEU A 59 -1.60 -23.86 8.06
C LEU A 59 -0.45 -24.84 7.72
N GLU A 60 -0.35 -25.96 8.42
CA GLU A 60 0.65 -27.00 8.17
C GLU A 60 0.26 -27.92 7.00
N ASN A 61 -1.03 -28.13 6.79
CA ASN A 61 -1.58 -28.95 5.72
C ASN A 61 -2.72 -28.20 5.01
N PRO A 62 -2.40 -27.24 4.13
CA PRO A 62 -3.39 -26.42 3.44
C PRO A 62 -4.25 -27.24 2.49
N THR A 63 -5.49 -26.81 2.29
CA THR A 63 -6.28 -27.28 1.15
C THR A 63 -5.63 -26.80 -0.14
N ILE A 64 -5.45 -27.70 -1.11
CA ILE A 64 -4.88 -27.39 -2.44
C ILE A 64 -5.93 -27.69 -3.50
N MET A 65 -6.28 -26.70 -4.31
CA MET A 65 -7.11 -26.88 -5.49
C MET A 65 -6.25 -26.66 -6.75
N TYR A 66 -6.00 -27.74 -7.48
CA TYR A 66 -5.41 -27.65 -8.80
C TYR A 66 -6.48 -27.34 -9.85
N ILE A 67 -6.16 -26.47 -10.82
CA ILE A 67 -7.09 -26.06 -11.86
C ILE A 67 -6.50 -26.34 -13.25
N VAL A 68 -7.22 -27.07 -14.05
CA VAL A 68 -6.86 -27.38 -15.44
C VAL A 68 -7.12 -26.19 -16.36
N PRO A 69 -6.32 -25.97 -17.44
CA PRO A 69 -6.55 -24.91 -18.40
C PRO A 69 -7.99 -24.90 -18.96
N ASN A 70 -8.72 -23.83 -18.69
CA ASN A 70 -10.07 -23.55 -19.17
C ASN A 70 -10.51 -22.14 -18.71
N VAL A 71 -11.72 -21.73 -19.11
CA VAL A 71 -12.45 -20.58 -18.56
C VAL A 71 -13.53 -21.09 -17.59
N TYR A 72 -13.48 -20.61 -16.37
CA TYR A 72 -14.38 -20.98 -15.28
C TYR A 72 -15.21 -19.76 -14.88
N TRP A 73 -16.46 -19.72 -15.31
CA TRP A 73 -17.38 -18.67 -14.93
C TRP A 73 -17.95 -18.96 -13.53
N ILE A 74 -17.88 -17.97 -12.63
CA ILE A 74 -18.46 -18.12 -11.28
C ILE A 74 -19.99 -18.05 -11.28
N ASP A 75 -20.59 -17.47 -12.33
CA ASP A 75 -22.02 -17.54 -12.62
C ASP A 75 -22.25 -17.49 -14.15
N ASP A 76 -23.49 -17.63 -14.60
CA ASP A 76 -23.81 -17.56 -16.03
C ASP A 76 -23.44 -16.18 -16.62
N PRO A 77 -22.50 -16.10 -17.56
CA PRO A 77 -22.11 -14.83 -18.18
C PRO A 77 -23.24 -14.16 -18.97
N LEU A 78 -24.28 -14.88 -19.30
CA LEU A 78 -25.48 -14.38 -20.02
C LEU A 78 -26.65 -14.08 -19.08
N ALA A 79 -26.49 -14.28 -17.76
CA ALA A 79 -27.55 -14.01 -16.80
C ALA A 79 -28.03 -12.56 -16.90
N THR A 80 -29.36 -12.41 -16.85
CA THR A 80 -30.07 -11.11 -16.95
C THR A 80 -30.66 -10.66 -15.61
N ASP A 81 -30.68 -11.54 -14.61
CA ASP A 81 -31.09 -11.20 -13.25
C ASP A 81 -30.17 -10.16 -12.63
N THR A 82 -30.66 -9.40 -11.66
CA THR A 82 -29.89 -8.41 -10.93
C THR A 82 -29.48 -8.98 -9.58
N LEU A 83 -28.18 -9.30 -9.43
CA LEU A 83 -27.64 -9.77 -8.17
C LEU A 83 -27.75 -8.67 -7.10
N GLN A 84 -28.27 -9.05 -5.94
CA GLN A 84 -28.41 -8.16 -4.79
C GLN A 84 -27.36 -8.47 -3.74
N LYS A 85 -26.98 -7.44 -2.99
CA LYS A 85 -26.14 -7.58 -1.79
C LYS A 85 -26.90 -8.42 -0.76
N LYS A 86 -26.26 -9.44 -0.18
CA LYS A 86 -26.80 -10.19 0.95
C LYS A 86 -26.70 -9.39 2.24
N GLU A 87 -27.55 -9.72 3.20
CA GLU A 87 -27.47 -9.12 4.54
C GLU A 87 -26.13 -9.43 5.20
N GLY A 88 -25.47 -8.41 5.77
CA GLY A 88 -24.14 -8.53 6.36
C GLY A 88 -22.97 -8.30 5.41
N ASP A 89 -23.18 -8.46 4.09
CA ASP A 89 -22.12 -8.21 3.11
C ASP A 89 -21.84 -6.71 2.93
N ARG A 90 -20.60 -6.37 2.60
CA ARG A 90 -20.24 -4.99 2.19
C ARG A 90 -20.51 -4.70 0.71
N ALA A 91 -20.57 -5.75 -0.12
CA ALA A 91 -20.82 -5.66 -1.55
C ALA A 91 -21.65 -6.87 -2.04
N PRO A 92 -22.27 -6.83 -3.23
CA PRO A 92 -22.73 -8.03 -3.90
C PRO A 92 -21.55 -8.89 -4.31
N PHE A 93 -21.40 -10.07 -3.70
CA PHE A 93 -20.35 -11.02 -4.03
C PHE A 93 -20.85 -12.11 -4.98
N GLY A 94 -19.98 -12.50 -5.93
CA GLY A 94 -20.22 -13.67 -6.76
C GLY A 94 -20.06 -14.97 -5.97
N MET A 95 -19.03 -15.03 -5.12
CA MET A 95 -18.75 -16.19 -4.30
C MET A 95 -18.10 -15.81 -2.95
N HIS A 96 -18.53 -16.50 -1.89
CA HIS A 96 -17.84 -16.52 -0.60
C HIS A 96 -17.00 -17.78 -0.51
N VAL A 97 -15.79 -17.67 0.00
CA VAL A 97 -14.87 -18.79 0.21
C VAL A 97 -14.31 -18.71 1.62
N ASN A 98 -14.58 -19.74 2.41
CA ASN A 98 -14.12 -19.85 3.79
C ASN A 98 -13.13 -20.99 3.90
N SER A 99 -11.95 -20.74 4.45
CA SER A 99 -10.97 -21.78 4.73
C SER A 99 -9.92 -21.24 5.69
N ARG A 100 -9.24 -22.08 6.41
CA ARG A 100 -8.12 -21.67 7.23
C ARG A 100 -6.87 -21.42 6.39
N SER A 101 -6.56 -22.35 5.47
CA SER A 101 -5.45 -22.20 4.53
C SER A 101 -5.81 -22.82 3.17
N LEU A 102 -5.71 -22.05 2.11
CA LEU A 102 -6.13 -22.44 0.76
C LEU A 102 -5.08 -22.06 -0.27
N LYS A 103 -4.67 -23.05 -1.08
CA LYS A 103 -3.82 -22.86 -2.25
C LYS A 103 -4.61 -23.15 -3.52
N ILE A 104 -4.70 -22.18 -4.42
CA ILE A 104 -5.35 -22.29 -5.73
C ILE A 104 -4.25 -22.24 -6.78
N VAL A 105 -4.01 -23.34 -7.48
CA VAL A 105 -2.86 -23.51 -8.36
C VAL A 105 -3.29 -23.94 -9.75
N GLY A 106 -3.04 -23.05 -10.73
CA GLY A 106 -3.26 -23.39 -12.14
C GLY A 106 -2.22 -24.36 -12.67
N LEU A 107 -2.67 -25.35 -13.43
CA LEU A 107 -1.83 -26.37 -14.09
C LEU A 107 -1.29 -25.86 -15.44
N SER A 108 -0.76 -24.64 -15.48
CA SER A 108 -0.09 -24.06 -16.64
C SER A 108 0.88 -22.98 -16.19
N GLU A 109 2.06 -22.91 -16.79
CA GLU A 109 2.99 -21.79 -16.54
C GLU A 109 2.47 -20.46 -17.12
N LYS A 110 1.49 -20.53 -18.03
CA LYS A 110 0.82 -19.37 -18.64
C LYS A 110 -0.49 -19.10 -17.91
N PRO A 111 -0.56 -18.06 -17.07
CA PRO A 111 -1.75 -17.78 -16.26
C PRO A 111 -2.99 -17.44 -17.11
N GLU A 112 -2.84 -16.97 -18.33
CA GLU A 112 -3.93 -16.72 -19.27
C GLU A 112 -4.66 -17.99 -19.75
N ASN A 113 -4.07 -19.17 -19.52
CA ASN A 113 -4.71 -20.43 -19.85
C ASN A 113 -5.72 -20.91 -18.78
N ILE A 114 -5.68 -20.31 -17.58
CA ILE A 114 -6.63 -20.63 -16.51
C ILE A 114 -7.31 -19.34 -16.09
N VAL A 115 -8.57 -19.19 -16.47
CA VAL A 115 -9.32 -17.95 -16.23
C VAL A 115 -10.50 -18.23 -15.32
N ILE A 116 -10.49 -17.64 -14.12
CA ILE A 116 -11.66 -17.58 -13.25
C ILE A 116 -12.35 -16.24 -13.54
N ALA A 117 -13.56 -16.28 -14.07
CA ALA A 117 -14.21 -15.16 -14.70
C ALA A 117 -15.56 -14.79 -14.09
N GLY A 118 -15.84 -13.49 -14.07
CA GLY A 118 -17.16 -12.92 -13.93
C GLY A 118 -17.36 -11.78 -14.90
N ASN A 119 -18.60 -11.36 -15.14
CA ASN A 119 -18.88 -10.22 -16.00
C ASN A 119 -20.02 -9.34 -15.50
N ARG A 120 -20.32 -9.36 -14.21
CA ARG A 120 -21.25 -8.42 -13.58
C ARG A 120 -20.51 -7.17 -13.11
N GLY A 121 -21.22 -6.05 -13.08
CA GLY A 121 -20.72 -4.79 -12.56
C GLY A 121 -21.85 -3.92 -12.06
N GLN A 122 -21.55 -2.84 -11.35
CA GLN A 122 -22.55 -1.91 -10.85
C GLN A 122 -23.47 -1.44 -11.98
N SER A 123 -24.79 -1.57 -11.79
CA SER A 123 -25.83 -1.26 -12.79
C SER A 123 -25.85 -2.18 -14.02
N HIS A 124 -25.02 -3.23 -14.03
CA HIS A 124 -24.99 -4.25 -15.08
C HIS A 124 -25.11 -5.64 -14.48
N ALA A 125 -26.32 -6.16 -14.43
CA ALA A 125 -26.72 -7.42 -13.80
C ALA A 125 -26.34 -7.48 -12.29
N CYS A 126 -26.16 -6.33 -11.64
CA CYS A 126 -25.82 -6.23 -10.22
C CYS A 126 -26.26 -4.88 -9.63
N ASN A 127 -26.75 -4.90 -8.39
CA ASN A 127 -27.11 -3.71 -7.65
C ASN A 127 -26.04 -3.39 -6.59
N GLY A 128 -25.05 -2.59 -6.97
CA GLY A 128 -23.90 -2.21 -6.15
C GLY A 128 -22.56 -2.64 -6.74
N ASN A 129 -21.48 -2.40 -6.02
CA ASN A 129 -20.12 -2.71 -6.46
C ASN A 129 -19.88 -4.22 -6.48
N TYR A 130 -20.11 -4.84 -7.65
CA TYR A 130 -19.91 -6.27 -7.78
C TYR A 130 -18.47 -6.68 -7.53
N THR A 131 -18.28 -7.71 -6.71
CA THR A 131 -16.99 -8.30 -6.41
C THR A 131 -17.04 -9.81 -6.63
N LEU A 132 -16.09 -10.40 -7.38
CA LEU A 132 -16.11 -11.82 -7.67
C LEU A 132 -16.05 -12.65 -6.38
N PHE A 133 -15.08 -12.35 -5.50
CA PHE A 133 -14.82 -13.16 -4.31
C PHE A 133 -14.83 -12.34 -3.02
N SER A 134 -15.38 -12.96 -1.98
CA SER A 134 -15.08 -12.67 -0.58
C SER A 134 -14.31 -13.88 -0.04
N PHE A 135 -12.99 -13.73 0.15
CA PHE A 135 -12.16 -14.74 0.79
C PHE A 135 -12.06 -14.49 2.29
N GLN A 136 -12.53 -15.42 3.09
CA GLN A 136 -12.32 -15.48 4.54
C GLN A 136 -11.31 -16.61 4.82
N VAL A 137 -10.07 -16.37 4.42
CA VAL A 137 -8.97 -17.34 4.42
C VAL A 137 -7.79 -16.76 5.19
N GLU A 138 -7.33 -17.42 6.27
CA GLU A 138 -6.23 -16.91 7.08
C GLU A 138 -4.92 -16.81 6.27
N GLU A 139 -4.63 -17.83 5.44
CA GLU A 139 -3.51 -17.83 4.50
C GLU A 139 -3.97 -18.29 3.10
N LEU A 140 -4.00 -17.35 2.16
CA LEU A 140 -4.39 -17.57 0.76
C LEU A 140 -3.17 -17.55 -0.15
N PHE A 141 -3.01 -18.60 -0.96
CA PHE A 141 -2.00 -18.69 -2.01
C PHE A 141 -2.66 -18.88 -3.38
N LEU A 142 -2.32 -18.03 -4.33
CA LEU A 142 -2.77 -18.08 -5.71
C LEU A 142 -1.56 -18.26 -6.63
N ALA A 143 -1.61 -19.19 -7.59
CA ALA A 143 -0.53 -19.33 -8.55
C ALA A 143 -1.04 -19.70 -9.94
N ASN A 144 -0.37 -19.16 -10.97
CA ASN A 144 -0.52 -19.54 -12.37
C ASN A 144 -1.96 -19.43 -12.90
N LEU A 145 -2.68 -18.38 -12.56
CA LEU A 145 -4.08 -18.20 -12.97
C LEU A 145 -4.44 -16.73 -13.21
N THR A 146 -5.54 -16.52 -13.92
CA THR A 146 -6.15 -15.21 -14.12
C THR A 146 -7.43 -15.11 -13.29
N LEU A 147 -7.54 -14.07 -12.46
CA LEU A 147 -8.82 -13.58 -11.95
C LEU A 147 -9.26 -12.42 -12.83
N GLY A 148 -10.43 -12.52 -13.46
CA GLY A 148 -10.89 -11.51 -14.41
C GLY A 148 -12.34 -11.12 -14.23
N ASN A 149 -12.62 -9.81 -14.29
CA ASN A 149 -13.98 -9.32 -14.48
C ASN A 149 -14.13 -8.72 -15.89
N TYR A 150 -14.94 -9.35 -16.69
CA TYR A 150 -15.14 -9.05 -18.10
C TYR A 150 -16.43 -8.27 -18.37
N CYS A 151 -16.88 -7.47 -17.43
CA CYS A 151 -18.07 -6.64 -17.59
C CYS A 151 -17.90 -5.61 -18.73
N CYS A 152 -16.73 -4.96 -18.81
CA CYS A 152 -16.44 -3.91 -19.80
C CYS A 152 -15.26 -4.19 -20.72
N ILE A 153 -14.75 -5.41 -20.73
CA ILE A 153 -13.65 -5.85 -21.60
C ILE A 153 -13.98 -7.24 -22.13
N ASP A 154 -13.63 -7.51 -23.38
CA ASP A 154 -13.85 -8.81 -23.99
C ASP A 154 -12.90 -9.84 -23.38
N LEU A 155 -13.41 -11.04 -23.07
CA LEU A 155 -12.56 -12.18 -22.77
C LEU A 155 -12.12 -12.82 -24.07
N VAL A 156 -10.82 -12.84 -24.32
CA VAL A 156 -10.20 -13.54 -25.44
C VAL A 156 -9.35 -14.67 -24.88
N TYR A 157 -9.84 -15.91 -25.06
CA TYR A 157 -9.14 -17.08 -24.55
C TYR A 157 -8.12 -17.59 -25.57
N PRO A 158 -6.83 -17.71 -25.23
CA PRO A 158 -5.77 -17.85 -26.22
C PRO A 158 -5.76 -19.19 -26.96
N THR A 159 -6.25 -20.26 -26.33
CA THR A 159 -6.12 -21.63 -26.86
C THR A 159 -7.41 -22.17 -27.47
N ASN A 160 -8.57 -21.57 -27.20
CA ASN A 160 -9.87 -21.98 -27.74
C ASN A 160 -10.80 -20.78 -27.93
N PRO A 161 -10.95 -20.25 -29.15
CA PRO A 161 -11.84 -19.13 -29.44
C PRO A 161 -13.32 -19.37 -29.12
N ALA A 162 -13.76 -20.63 -28.98
CA ALA A 162 -15.13 -20.94 -28.58
C ALA A 162 -15.46 -20.54 -27.14
N LEU A 163 -14.44 -20.29 -26.32
CA LEU A 163 -14.55 -19.80 -24.95
C LEU A 163 -14.46 -18.27 -24.84
N ASN A 164 -14.32 -17.56 -25.98
CA ASN A 164 -14.35 -16.11 -25.98
C ASN A 164 -15.73 -15.60 -25.55
N GLN A 165 -15.73 -14.49 -24.83
CA GLN A 165 -16.96 -13.84 -24.38
C GLN A 165 -16.88 -12.34 -24.63
N GLN A 166 -17.90 -11.77 -25.26
CA GLN A 166 -18.02 -10.34 -25.41
C GLN A 166 -18.36 -9.69 -24.06
N LYS A 167 -17.82 -8.51 -23.86
CA LYS A 167 -18.13 -7.66 -22.70
C LYS A 167 -19.64 -7.38 -22.60
N ARG A 168 -20.11 -7.18 -21.40
CA ARG A 168 -21.53 -6.89 -21.15
C ARG A 168 -21.88 -5.43 -21.50
N THR A 169 -20.94 -4.51 -21.33
CA THR A 169 -21.16 -3.08 -21.53
C THR A 169 -19.91 -2.34 -21.97
N GLU A 170 -20.09 -1.20 -22.63
CA GLU A 170 -19.03 -0.20 -22.87
C GLU A 170 -18.91 0.81 -21.71
N SER A 171 -19.88 0.83 -20.82
CA SER A 171 -19.95 1.81 -19.73
C SER A 171 -18.92 1.51 -18.65
N VAL A 172 -18.31 2.57 -18.13
CA VAL A 172 -17.50 2.47 -16.91
C VAL A 172 -18.42 2.12 -15.75
N THR A 173 -18.13 1.01 -15.07
CA THR A 173 -18.90 0.51 -13.93
C THR A 173 -17.96 -0.14 -12.91
N GLN A 174 -18.36 -0.22 -11.65
CA GLN A 174 -17.55 -0.88 -10.65
C GLN A 174 -17.70 -2.41 -10.75
N ALA A 175 -16.59 -3.07 -10.99
CA ALA A 175 -16.48 -4.50 -11.25
C ALA A 175 -15.19 -5.03 -10.62
N GLN A 176 -15.26 -5.37 -9.34
CA GLN A 176 -14.10 -5.72 -8.51
C GLN A 176 -13.80 -7.22 -8.55
N LEU A 177 -12.58 -7.62 -8.19
CA LEU A 177 -12.17 -9.02 -8.19
C LEU A 177 -12.32 -9.68 -6.82
N ALA A 178 -11.66 -9.18 -5.77
CA ALA A 178 -11.71 -9.90 -4.50
C ALA A 178 -11.42 -9.03 -3.28
N PHE A 179 -11.99 -9.43 -2.15
CA PHE A 179 -11.52 -9.04 -0.82
C PHE A 179 -10.97 -10.27 -0.10
N GLN A 180 -9.80 -10.12 0.54
CA GLN A 180 -9.20 -11.10 1.41
C GLN A 180 -9.25 -10.60 2.86
N GLU A 181 -10.08 -11.23 3.68
CA GLU A 181 -10.32 -10.85 5.07
C GLU A 181 -9.26 -11.41 6.04
N GLY A 182 -8.46 -12.37 5.58
CA GLY A 182 -7.44 -13.02 6.40
C GLY A 182 -6.15 -12.24 6.53
N GLU A 183 -5.16 -12.86 7.15
CA GLU A 183 -3.90 -12.18 7.47
C GLU A 183 -2.91 -12.19 6.31
N LYS A 184 -2.79 -13.33 5.61
CA LYS A 184 -1.70 -13.58 4.67
C LYS A 184 -2.22 -13.85 3.27
N LEU A 185 -1.55 -13.25 2.28
CA LEU A 185 -1.78 -13.50 0.86
C LEU A 185 -0.46 -13.63 0.12
N CYS A 186 -0.33 -14.67 -0.70
CA CYS A 186 0.70 -14.73 -1.73
C CYS A 186 0.05 -15.01 -3.09
N ALA A 187 0.35 -14.18 -4.08
CA ALA A 187 0.00 -14.43 -5.48
C ALA A 187 1.29 -14.49 -6.31
N ASP A 188 1.48 -15.59 -7.02
CA ASP A 188 2.66 -15.81 -7.84
C ASP A 188 2.26 -16.16 -9.28
N ASN A 189 2.83 -15.45 -10.26
CA ASN A 189 2.53 -15.62 -11.67
C ASN A 189 1.02 -15.60 -11.98
N CYS A 190 0.32 -14.58 -11.45
CA CYS A 190 -1.12 -14.41 -11.66
C CYS A 190 -1.42 -13.19 -12.54
N ARG A 191 -2.61 -13.19 -13.17
CA ARG A 191 -3.15 -12.01 -13.84
C ARG A 191 -4.41 -11.55 -13.15
N PHE A 192 -4.50 -10.23 -12.94
CA PHE A 192 -5.66 -9.57 -12.35
C PHE A 192 -6.21 -8.59 -13.36
N VAL A 193 -7.36 -8.92 -13.94
CA VAL A 193 -7.92 -8.22 -15.10
C VAL A 193 -9.28 -7.64 -14.76
N SER A 194 -9.33 -6.32 -14.64
CA SER A 194 -10.57 -5.53 -14.65
C SER A 194 -10.19 -4.08 -14.89
N ARG A 195 -10.79 -3.42 -15.85
CA ARG A 195 -10.49 -2.01 -16.14
C ARG A 195 -11.37 -1.04 -15.38
N LEU A 196 -12.04 -1.52 -14.33
CA LEU A 196 -13.01 -0.74 -13.56
C LEU A 196 -12.88 -1.05 -12.08
N ASN A 197 -12.19 -0.16 -11.34
CA ASN A 197 -11.99 -0.28 -9.88
C ASN A 197 -11.62 -1.71 -9.46
N LEU A 198 -10.53 -2.18 -10.02
CA LEU A 198 -9.98 -3.48 -9.71
C LEU A 198 -9.56 -3.52 -8.25
N VAL A 199 -10.12 -4.43 -7.50
CA VAL A 199 -9.58 -4.84 -6.21
C VAL A 199 -8.96 -6.22 -6.41
N PRO A 200 -7.65 -6.33 -6.59
CA PRO A 200 -7.04 -7.58 -7.06
C PRO A 200 -7.04 -8.69 -6.02
N VAL A 201 -7.00 -8.51 -4.86
CA VAL A 201 -7.21 -9.27 -3.63
C VAL A 201 -6.70 -8.37 -2.50
N CYS A 202 -7.52 -7.46 -2.03
CA CYS A 202 -7.14 -6.56 -0.95
C CYS A 202 -7.71 -6.99 0.39
N GLY A 203 -7.22 -6.38 1.45
CA GLY A 203 -7.65 -6.59 2.81
C GLY A 203 -6.67 -7.41 3.66
N ALA A 204 -5.85 -8.27 3.08
CA ALA A 204 -4.81 -8.99 3.81
C ALA A 204 -3.86 -8.03 4.54
N LYS A 205 -3.45 -8.36 5.77
CA LYS A 205 -2.50 -7.55 6.53
C LYS A 205 -1.09 -7.64 5.95
N ARG A 206 -0.72 -8.81 5.42
CA ARG A 206 0.54 -9.06 4.72
C ARG A 206 0.25 -9.69 3.37
N ALA A 207 0.68 -9.05 2.30
CA ALA A 207 0.44 -9.50 0.93
C ALA A 207 1.71 -9.42 0.09
N LEU A 208 1.97 -10.48 -0.67
CA LEU A 208 3.00 -10.57 -1.70
C LEU A 208 2.34 -10.84 -3.04
N TYR A 209 2.70 -10.03 -4.04
CA TYR A 209 2.44 -10.32 -5.44
C TYR A 209 3.77 -10.45 -6.15
N ARG A 210 4.05 -11.62 -6.74
CA ARG A 210 5.29 -11.88 -7.47
C ARG A 210 4.98 -12.26 -8.92
N ASN A 211 5.69 -11.62 -9.87
CA ASN A 211 5.54 -11.90 -11.31
C ASN A 211 4.09 -11.79 -11.80
N CYS A 212 3.30 -10.91 -11.20
CA CYS A 212 1.90 -10.74 -11.52
C CYS A 212 1.67 -9.62 -12.53
N HIS A 213 0.62 -9.78 -13.35
CA HIS A 213 0.15 -8.76 -14.26
C HIS A 213 -1.17 -8.15 -13.78
N PHE A 214 -1.27 -6.82 -13.86
CA PHE A 214 -2.47 -6.07 -13.46
C PHE A 214 -2.97 -5.18 -14.59
N GLU A 215 -4.25 -5.29 -14.93
CA GLU A 215 -4.95 -4.26 -15.70
C GLU A 215 -5.88 -3.50 -14.75
N SER A 216 -5.62 -2.21 -14.52
CA SER A 216 -6.36 -1.44 -13.52
C SER A 216 -6.75 -0.04 -13.96
N THR A 217 -7.76 0.50 -13.28
CA THR A 217 -8.12 1.92 -13.31
C THR A 217 -7.77 2.58 -11.98
N ASP A 218 -8.53 3.57 -11.55
CA ASP A 218 -8.33 4.25 -10.28
C ASP A 218 -8.84 3.41 -9.10
N ASP A 219 -8.27 3.64 -7.92
CA ASP A 219 -8.69 3.07 -6.63
C ASP A 219 -8.70 1.51 -6.61
N ALA A 220 -7.74 0.90 -7.28
CA ALA A 220 -7.82 -0.50 -7.65
C ALA A 220 -6.84 -1.42 -6.92
N LEU A 221 -5.64 -0.95 -6.58
CA LEU A 221 -4.58 -1.80 -6.04
C LEU A 221 -4.55 -1.78 -4.51
N ASN A 222 -4.01 -2.86 -3.93
CA ASN A 222 -3.77 -2.93 -2.49
C ASN A 222 -2.66 -1.94 -2.09
N GLY A 223 -2.99 -1.00 -1.21
CA GLY A 223 -2.08 0.02 -0.70
C GLY A 223 -1.19 -0.45 0.47
N ASN A 224 -1.24 -1.72 0.85
CA ASN A 224 -0.41 -2.33 1.88
C ASN A 224 0.05 -3.71 1.42
N ALA A 225 1.01 -3.74 0.51
CA ALA A 225 1.50 -4.97 -0.11
C ALA A 225 2.93 -4.82 -0.65
N VAL A 226 3.57 -5.95 -0.87
CA VAL A 226 4.85 -6.06 -1.58
C VAL A 226 4.60 -6.61 -2.98
N TYR A 227 5.02 -5.86 -3.99
CA TYR A 227 4.97 -6.23 -5.41
C TYR A 227 6.38 -6.45 -5.93
N VAL A 228 6.66 -7.63 -6.47
CA VAL A 228 7.99 -8.02 -6.94
C VAL A 228 7.92 -8.51 -8.39
N GLY A 229 8.66 -7.89 -9.30
CA GLY A 229 8.68 -8.26 -10.70
C GLY A 229 7.32 -8.20 -11.38
N CYS A 230 6.41 -7.36 -10.86
CA CYS A 230 5.07 -7.23 -11.39
C CYS A 230 5.02 -6.22 -12.54
N ASP A 231 4.07 -6.40 -13.44
CA ASP A 231 3.80 -5.44 -14.48
C ASP A 231 2.34 -4.94 -14.46
N PHE A 232 2.17 -3.65 -14.75
CA PHE A 232 0.91 -2.96 -14.59
C PHE A 232 0.54 -2.21 -15.86
N ASP A 233 -0.67 -2.43 -16.37
CA ASP A 233 -1.31 -1.59 -17.37
C ASP A 233 -2.30 -0.65 -16.67
N PHE A 234 -1.94 0.64 -16.55
CA PHE A 234 -2.76 1.65 -15.90
C PHE A 234 -3.66 2.37 -16.90
N TYR A 235 -4.96 2.10 -16.84
CA TYR A 235 -6.00 2.77 -17.61
C TYR A 235 -6.61 3.98 -16.90
N GLY A 236 -6.31 4.17 -15.62
CA GLY A 236 -6.54 5.34 -14.80
C GLY A 236 -5.24 5.90 -14.27
N ASN A 237 -5.29 7.07 -13.65
CA ASN A 237 -4.07 7.76 -13.23
C ASN A 237 -3.76 7.67 -11.73
N ARG A 238 -4.55 6.93 -10.95
CA ARG A 238 -4.41 6.79 -9.48
C ARG A 238 -4.83 5.37 -9.06
N PRO A 239 -4.02 4.35 -9.36
CA PRO A 239 -4.40 2.95 -9.17
C PRO A 239 -4.57 2.54 -7.70
N ILE A 240 -3.97 3.24 -6.76
CA ILE A 240 -4.15 3.03 -5.32
C ILE A 240 -4.98 4.18 -4.75
N TYR A 241 -6.08 3.87 -4.02
CA TYR A 241 -6.84 4.89 -3.31
C TYR A 241 -6.00 5.52 -2.21
N GLN A 242 -5.51 4.69 -1.28
CA GLN A 242 -4.66 5.11 -0.17
C GLN A 242 -3.69 3.97 0.18
N ALA A 243 -2.41 4.29 0.30
CA ALA A 243 -1.47 3.39 0.95
C ALA A 243 -1.67 3.46 2.47
N THR A 244 -1.70 2.32 3.15
CA THR A 244 -2.04 2.21 4.58
C THR A 244 -0.95 1.47 5.35
N GLY A 245 -0.92 1.62 6.66
CA GLY A 245 0.07 0.99 7.52
C GLY A 245 1.50 1.37 7.12
N THR A 246 2.33 0.39 6.85
CA THR A 246 3.72 0.57 6.41
C THR A 246 3.86 0.88 4.91
N GLY A 247 2.74 0.93 4.20
CA GLY A 247 2.65 1.35 2.81
C GLY A 247 2.79 0.24 1.78
N ALA A 248 2.88 0.61 0.50
CA ALA A 248 3.10 -0.31 -0.61
C ALA A 248 4.56 -0.26 -1.08
N VAL A 249 5.12 -1.44 -1.36
CA VAL A 249 6.49 -1.62 -1.83
C VAL A 249 6.48 -2.24 -3.23
N PHE A 250 7.19 -1.62 -4.16
CA PHE A 250 7.36 -2.11 -5.53
C PHE A 250 8.84 -2.34 -5.81
N ILE A 251 9.21 -3.56 -6.20
CA ILE A 251 10.59 -3.96 -6.49
C ILE A 251 10.63 -4.58 -7.89
N ASP A 252 11.51 -4.09 -8.76
CA ASP A 252 11.67 -4.57 -10.14
C ASP A 252 10.35 -4.55 -10.95
N CYS A 253 9.47 -3.54 -10.71
CA CYS A 253 8.16 -3.44 -11.32
C CYS A 253 8.15 -2.55 -12.56
N ILE A 254 7.21 -2.84 -13.49
CA ILE A 254 7.01 -2.06 -14.71
C ILE A 254 5.60 -1.47 -14.71
N PHE A 255 5.52 -0.14 -14.81
CA PHE A 255 4.26 0.61 -14.87
C PHE A 255 4.05 1.15 -16.28
N ARG A 256 3.05 0.64 -17.00
CA ARG A 256 2.69 1.12 -18.35
C ARG A 256 1.47 2.04 -18.26
N SER A 257 1.67 3.31 -18.50
CA SER A 257 0.55 4.26 -18.58
C SER A 257 -0.18 4.07 -19.91
N ARG A 258 -1.46 3.70 -19.82
CA ARG A 258 -2.38 3.58 -20.96
C ARG A 258 -3.28 4.80 -21.10
N ILE A 259 -2.95 5.90 -20.42
CA ILE A 259 -3.72 7.14 -20.45
C ILE A 259 -3.65 7.72 -21.86
N LYS A 260 -4.82 8.02 -22.40
CA LYS A 260 -4.97 8.72 -23.68
C LYS A 260 -5.34 10.17 -23.39
N THR A 261 -4.39 11.09 -23.52
CA THR A 261 -4.69 12.52 -23.37
C THR A 261 -4.67 13.21 -24.72
N LEU A 262 -5.57 14.16 -24.86
CA LEU A 262 -5.62 15.08 -25.98
C LEU A 262 -5.23 16.48 -25.45
N GLY A 263 -3.99 16.88 -25.67
CA GLY A 263 -3.60 18.28 -25.67
C GLY A 263 -2.93 18.91 -24.44
N THR A 264 -2.85 18.24 -23.30
CA THR A 264 -2.11 18.70 -22.10
C THR A 264 -1.27 17.58 -21.53
N GLU A 265 -0.24 17.91 -20.76
CA GLU A 265 0.55 16.93 -20.04
C GLU A 265 -0.35 16.06 -19.15
N ALA A 266 -0.28 14.76 -19.32
CA ALA A 266 -0.97 13.82 -18.45
C ALA A 266 -0.19 13.63 -17.16
N GLU A 267 -0.91 13.30 -16.09
CA GLU A 267 -0.33 12.97 -14.80
C GLU A 267 -0.62 11.51 -14.48
N GLN A 268 0.43 10.76 -14.14
CA GLN A 268 0.32 9.39 -13.64
C GLN A 268 0.82 9.35 -12.21
N TYR A 269 -0.08 9.13 -11.28
CA TYR A 269 0.23 8.92 -9.86
C TYR A 269 0.17 7.42 -9.54
N LEU A 270 0.72 7.01 -8.41
CA LEU A 270 0.46 5.69 -7.82
C LEU A 270 -0.70 5.75 -6.84
N THR A 271 -0.75 6.76 -5.97
CA THR A 271 -1.83 6.91 -4.99
C THR A 271 -2.67 8.16 -5.26
N LYS A 272 -3.94 8.08 -4.91
CA LYS A 272 -4.85 9.24 -4.90
C LYS A 272 -4.62 10.07 -3.65
N GLU A 273 -4.65 9.45 -2.49
CA GLU A 273 -4.36 10.06 -1.20
C GLU A 273 -2.99 9.62 -0.71
N GLY A 274 -2.39 10.46 0.13
CA GLY A 274 -1.10 10.16 0.72
C GLY A 274 -1.06 8.80 1.43
N GLY A 275 0.10 8.26 1.50
CA GLY A 275 0.47 6.99 2.11
C GLY A 275 1.91 6.73 1.74
N GLN A 276 2.61 5.91 2.50
CA GLN A 276 4.00 5.63 2.19
C GLN A 276 4.13 4.70 0.99
N ILE A 277 5.06 5.00 0.10
CA ILE A 277 5.41 4.19 -1.07
C ILE A 277 6.91 3.95 -1.09
N ALA A 278 7.32 2.75 -1.48
CA ALA A 278 8.72 2.46 -1.81
C ALA A 278 8.82 1.91 -3.22
N LEU A 279 9.76 2.44 -4.00
CA LEU A 279 10.00 2.08 -5.40
C LEU A 279 11.48 1.74 -5.57
N ILE A 280 11.76 0.49 -5.86
CA ILE A 280 13.13 -0.02 -6.00
C ILE A 280 13.28 -0.62 -7.40
N ASP A 281 14.16 -0.03 -8.22
CA ASP A 281 14.45 -0.45 -9.59
C ASP A 281 13.21 -0.58 -10.48
N CYS A 282 12.27 0.36 -10.34
CA CYS A 282 11.02 0.39 -11.08
C CYS A 282 11.13 1.19 -12.38
N CYS A 283 10.37 0.78 -13.40
CA CYS A 283 10.32 1.43 -14.69
C CYS A 283 8.91 1.94 -15.02
N TYR A 284 8.81 3.21 -15.40
CA TYR A 284 7.62 3.77 -16.04
C TYR A 284 7.78 3.76 -17.54
N GLU A 285 6.83 3.14 -18.24
CA GLU A 285 6.70 3.17 -19.68
C GLU A 285 5.50 4.05 -20.06
N THR A 286 5.77 5.16 -20.75
CA THR A 286 4.77 6.10 -21.23
C THR A 286 4.90 6.29 -22.73
N ALA A 287 3.81 6.59 -23.43
CA ALA A 287 3.86 6.79 -24.88
C ALA A 287 4.75 7.99 -25.23
N GLU A 288 5.64 7.83 -26.22
CA GLU A 288 6.62 8.85 -26.61
C GLU A 288 5.98 10.18 -27.07
N ASN A 289 4.80 10.09 -27.67
CA ASN A 289 4.06 11.24 -28.20
C ASN A 289 3.04 11.86 -27.22
N VAL A 290 2.96 11.33 -26.00
CA VAL A 290 2.09 11.83 -24.94
C VAL A 290 2.98 12.19 -23.76
N PRO A 291 3.20 13.49 -23.47
CA PRO A 291 3.95 13.87 -22.29
C PRO A 291 3.18 13.43 -21.04
N VAL A 292 3.81 12.56 -20.24
CA VAL A 292 3.25 12.07 -18.98
C VAL A 292 4.23 12.42 -17.87
N ARG A 293 3.77 13.22 -16.92
CA ARG A 293 4.49 13.45 -15.66
C ARG A 293 4.15 12.30 -14.70
N VAL A 294 5.16 11.59 -14.27
CA VAL A 294 5.00 10.54 -13.25
C VAL A 294 5.26 11.10 -11.86
N ASP A 295 4.44 10.66 -10.91
CA ASP A 295 4.55 11.06 -9.51
C ASP A 295 4.05 9.93 -8.60
N TRP A 296 4.33 10.01 -7.29
CA TRP A 296 3.93 8.96 -6.36
C TRP A 296 2.54 9.19 -5.75
N THR A 297 2.15 10.44 -5.53
CA THR A 297 0.83 10.78 -4.98
C THR A 297 0.32 12.11 -5.52
N LYS A 298 -1.00 12.21 -5.63
CA LYS A 298 -1.65 13.47 -6.02
C LYS A 298 -1.71 14.49 -4.88
N TYR A 299 -1.80 14.01 -3.65
CA TYR A 299 -1.94 14.85 -2.44
C TYR A 299 -0.84 14.51 -1.43
N PRO A 300 0.40 15.00 -1.63
CA PRO A 300 1.49 14.76 -0.70
C PRO A 300 1.23 15.40 0.65
N LEU A 301 1.63 14.73 1.71
CA LEU A 301 1.60 15.23 3.08
C LEU A 301 3.02 15.21 3.65
N PRO A 302 3.44 16.22 4.44
CA PRO A 302 4.79 16.27 5.04
C PRO A 302 5.15 15.03 5.87
N SER A 303 4.13 14.40 6.49
CA SER A 303 4.28 13.18 7.30
C SER A 303 4.54 11.91 6.49
N LEU A 304 4.41 11.95 5.15
CA LEU A 304 4.51 10.78 4.29
C LEU A 304 5.68 10.93 3.33
N LYS A 305 6.34 9.81 3.02
CA LYS A 305 7.50 9.77 2.13
C LYS A 305 7.36 8.74 1.03
N CYS A 306 7.90 9.10 -0.14
CA CYS A 306 8.22 8.17 -1.20
C CYS A 306 9.70 7.81 -1.10
N TYR A 307 10.01 6.56 -0.80
CA TYR A 307 11.38 6.05 -0.82
C TYR A 307 11.67 5.48 -2.21
N GLN A 308 12.74 5.93 -2.86
CA GLN A 308 13.07 5.42 -4.18
C GLN A 308 14.56 5.13 -4.38
N TYR A 309 14.81 4.12 -5.22
CA TYR A 309 16.13 3.76 -5.74
C TYR A 309 16.00 3.22 -7.15
N GLY A 310 16.83 3.66 -8.08
CA GLY A 310 16.90 3.12 -9.44
C GLY A 310 15.63 3.34 -10.31
N VAL A 311 14.77 4.31 -9.98
CA VAL A 311 13.54 4.54 -10.74
C VAL A 311 13.83 5.25 -12.06
N VAL A 312 13.24 4.73 -13.15
CA VAL A 312 13.41 5.29 -14.50
C VAL A 312 12.06 5.51 -15.18
N GLN A 313 12.02 6.48 -16.10
CA GLN A 313 10.90 6.67 -17.04
C GLN A 313 11.44 6.63 -18.46
N ASN A 314 10.95 5.71 -19.29
CA ASN A 314 11.44 5.49 -20.66
C ASN A 314 12.98 5.42 -20.73
N GLY A 315 13.59 4.67 -19.78
CA GLY A 315 15.05 4.46 -19.69
C GLY A 315 15.86 5.64 -19.13
N LYS A 316 15.22 6.75 -18.70
CA LYS A 316 15.89 7.90 -18.08
C LYS A 316 15.61 7.95 -16.58
N PRO A 317 16.62 8.17 -15.72
CA PRO A 317 16.39 8.35 -14.30
C PRO A 317 15.36 9.45 -14.02
N VAL A 318 14.44 9.19 -13.07
CA VAL A 318 13.43 10.14 -12.65
C VAL A 318 13.33 10.17 -11.12
N ILE A 319 13.12 11.37 -10.57
CA ILE A 319 12.77 11.57 -9.16
C ILE A 319 11.31 11.97 -9.12
N LEU A 320 10.49 11.17 -8.48
CA LEU A 320 9.07 11.45 -8.32
C LEU A 320 8.88 12.68 -7.44
N GLY A 321 7.81 13.46 -7.69
CA GLY A 321 7.59 14.73 -6.98
C GLY A 321 8.42 15.90 -7.52
N GLY A 322 9.07 15.75 -8.70
CA GLY A 322 9.71 16.86 -9.41
C GLY A 322 11.03 17.34 -8.82
N GLY A 323 11.95 16.43 -8.54
CA GLY A 323 13.36 16.73 -8.28
C GLY A 323 13.60 17.80 -7.20
N GLY A 324 13.65 17.40 -5.96
CA GLY A 324 13.86 18.26 -4.80
C GLY A 324 12.63 18.40 -3.91
N SER A 325 11.60 17.56 -4.14
CA SER A 325 10.51 17.48 -3.18
C SER A 325 11.01 16.85 -1.88
N GLU A 326 10.68 17.48 -0.77
CA GLU A 326 11.04 16.98 0.56
C GLU A 326 10.33 15.67 0.90
N GLU A 327 9.28 15.32 0.13
CA GLU A 327 8.52 14.09 0.28
C GLU A 327 9.19 12.87 -0.37
N THR A 328 10.19 13.06 -1.24
CA THR A 328 10.89 11.96 -1.91
C THR A 328 12.30 11.76 -1.38
N VAL A 329 12.56 10.57 -0.85
CA VAL A 329 13.86 10.20 -0.26
C VAL A 329 14.59 9.23 -1.21
N GLN A 330 15.79 9.65 -1.66
CA GLN A 330 16.68 8.78 -2.42
C GLN A 330 17.41 7.83 -1.46
N LEU A 331 17.22 6.52 -1.64
CA LEU A 331 17.81 5.49 -0.77
C LEU A 331 19.26 5.14 -1.13
N GLN A 332 19.80 5.67 -2.21
CA GLN A 332 21.17 5.37 -2.62
C GLN A 332 22.19 5.67 -1.51
N GLY A 333 23.00 4.67 -1.16
CA GLY A 333 23.98 4.76 -0.08
C GLY A 333 23.42 4.74 1.34
N LYS A 334 22.09 4.54 1.50
CA LYS A 334 21.44 4.44 2.82
C LYS A 334 21.22 2.99 3.24
N LYS A 335 21.39 2.70 4.54
CA LYS A 335 21.08 1.37 5.12
C LYS A 335 19.60 0.98 4.93
N ALA A 336 18.70 1.97 4.87
CA ALA A 336 17.28 1.74 4.61
C ALA A 336 16.99 0.99 3.28
N LEU A 337 17.88 1.09 2.27
CA LEU A 337 17.77 0.31 1.05
C LEU A 337 17.85 -1.20 1.32
N GLU A 338 18.62 -1.61 2.33
CA GLU A 338 18.79 -3.01 2.69
C GLU A 338 17.51 -3.67 3.22
N ALA A 339 16.51 -2.86 3.62
CA ALA A 339 15.19 -3.37 3.95
C ALA A 339 14.48 -4.01 2.74
N TYR A 340 14.84 -3.59 1.54
CA TYR A 340 14.20 -3.99 0.27
C TYR A 340 15.09 -4.90 -0.56
N VAL A 341 16.34 -4.48 -0.77
CA VAL A 341 17.34 -5.22 -1.56
C VAL A 341 18.71 -5.08 -0.91
N PHE A 342 19.50 -6.14 -0.95
CA PHE A 342 20.84 -6.15 -0.37
C PHE A 342 21.78 -7.03 -1.19
N GLU A 343 23.07 -6.85 -1.00
CA GLU A 343 24.11 -7.69 -1.57
C GLU A 343 24.66 -8.64 -0.52
N TYR A 344 24.82 -9.90 -0.91
CA TYR A 344 25.45 -10.94 -0.11
C TYR A 344 26.23 -11.88 -1.04
N GLU A 345 27.51 -12.15 -0.72
CA GLU A 345 28.40 -12.99 -1.54
C GLU A 345 28.43 -12.57 -3.04
N ALA A 346 28.49 -11.25 -3.28
CA ALA A 346 28.50 -10.63 -4.62
C ALA A 346 27.24 -10.91 -5.46
N LYS A 347 26.13 -11.29 -4.84
CA LYS A 347 24.81 -11.42 -5.46
C LYS A 347 23.82 -10.48 -4.80
N ARG A 348 22.93 -9.93 -5.63
CA ARG A 348 21.80 -9.11 -5.16
C ARG A 348 20.61 -10.01 -4.81
N TYR A 349 19.99 -9.73 -3.68
CA TYR A 349 18.80 -10.41 -3.19
C TYR A 349 17.70 -9.41 -2.87
N ILE A 350 16.45 -9.83 -3.05
CA ILE A 350 15.27 -9.12 -2.54
C ILE A 350 15.04 -9.59 -1.11
N ASN A 351 14.78 -8.63 -0.21
CA ASN A 351 14.67 -8.92 1.23
C ASN A 351 13.24 -9.30 1.64
N ILE A 352 12.70 -10.37 1.05
CA ILE A 352 11.33 -10.84 1.33
C ILE A 352 11.17 -11.20 2.81
N GLU A 353 12.17 -11.83 3.45
CA GLU A 353 12.10 -12.17 4.87
C GLU A 353 11.94 -10.94 5.77
N ASN A 354 12.63 -9.82 5.48
CA ASN A 354 12.48 -8.59 6.24
C ASN A 354 11.12 -7.94 6.02
N LEU A 355 10.62 -7.96 4.78
CA LEU A 355 9.36 -7.32 4.42
C LEU A 355 8.14 -8.10 4.93
N LEU A 356 8.17 -9.43 4.90
CA LEU A 356 6.98 -10.25 5.14
C LEU A 356 7.10 -11.23 6.30
N GLY A 357 8.33 -11.53 6.78
CA GLY A 357 8.58 -12.59 7.76
C GLY A 357 7.79 -12.42 9.07
N GLY A 358 7.66 -11.21 9.56
CA GLY A 358 7.07 -10.98 10.89
C GLY A 358 7.87 -11.67 12.00
N SER A 359 7.22 -11.93 13.13
CA SER A 359 7.85 -12.63 14.27
C SER A 359 7.95 -14.14 14.06
N GLU A 360 7.04 -14.72 13.27
CA GLU A 360 6.98 -16.16 12.98
C GLU A 360 7.79 -16.59 11.75
N GLY A 361 8.42 -15.66 11.03
CA GLY A 361 9.23 -15.96 9.87
C GLY A 361 8.44 -16.45 8.65
N TRP A 362 7.28 -15.84 8.37
CA TRP A 362 6.46 -16.22 7.21
C TRP A 362 7.25 -16.08 5.91
N ASN A 363 7.40 -17.19 5.20
CA ASN A 363 8.14 -17.30 3.94
C ASN A 363 7.27 -18.02 2.91
N PRO A 364 6.37 -17.28 2.20
CA PRO A 364 5.37 -17.90 1.31
C PRO A 364 5.97 -18.59 0.10
N LEU A 365 7.22 -18.29 -0.25
CA LEU A 365 7.89 -18.84 -1.43
C LEU A 365 8.85 -20.00 -1.09
N GLY A 366 9.07 -20.27 0.20
CA GLY A 366 10.00 -21.29 0.64
C GLY A 366 11.47 -21.02 0.28
N GLU A 367 11.82 -19.74 0.08
CA GLU A 367 13.17 -19.35 -0.32
C GLU A 367 14.19 -19.56 0.82
N PRO A 368 15.49 -19.72 0.51
CA PRO A 368 16.51 -19.87 1.53
C PRO A 368 16.57 -18.65 2.46
N GLU A 369 16.84 -18.85 3.75
CA GLU A 369 16.99 -17.81 4.77
C GLU A 369 18.27 -16.96 4.56
N ILE A 370 18.40 -16.33 3.39
CA ILE A 370 19.60 -15.55 3.02
C ILE A 370 19.67 -14.25 3.82
N SER A 371 18.54 -13.57 4.03
CA SER A 371 18.49 -12.31 4.79
C SER A 371 18.95 -12.52 6.23
N LYS A 372 18.56 -13.64 6.84
CA LYS A 372 18.99 -14.03 8.18
C LYS A 372 20.51 -14.30 8.24
N LYS A 373 21.04 -15.04 7.26
CA LYS A 373 22.48 -15.33 7.15
C LYS A 373 23.31 -14.07 6.95
N ALA A 374 22.80 -13.13 6.15
CA ALA A 374 23.42 -11.85 5.85
C ALA A 374 23.26 -10.81 6.98
N GLY A 375 22.48 -11.09 8.02
CA GLY A 375 22.16 -10.13 9.09
C GLY A 375 21.30 -8.96 8.62
N LYS A 376 20.42 -9.19 7.63
CA LYS A 376 19.58 -8.17 6.98
C LYS A 376 18.11 -8.26 7.39
N LEU A 377 17.84 -8.71 8.61
CA LEU A 377 16.50 -8.73 9.20
C LEU A 377 16.30 -7.55 10.16
N ARG A 378 15.02 -7.21 10.38
CA ARG A 378 14.58 -6.15 11.30
C ARG A 378 15.07 -4.75 10.91
N ILE A 379 15.21 -4.51 9.60
CA ILE A 379 15.52 -3.20 9.05
C ILE A 379 14.18 -2.46 8.86
N PRO A 380 13.99 -1.31 9.51
CA PRO A 380 12.71 -0.61 9.46
C PRO A 380 12.42 -0.01 8.09
N THR A 381 11.14 0.14 7.79
CA THR A 381 10.65 0.72 6.53
C THR A 381 9.73 1.91 6.73
N PHE A 382 9.30 2.17 7.96
CA PHE A 382 8.33 3.21 8.25
C PHE A 382 8.64 3.92 9.56
N MET A 383 8.49 5.25 9.56
CA MET A 383 8.55 6.07 10.76
C MET A 383 7.33 6.99 10.82
N GLN A 384 6.70 7.05 11.97
CA GLN A 384 5.56 7.92 12.25
C GLN A 384 5.92 8.92 13.32
N LEU A 385 5.63 10.19 13.07
CA LEU A 385 5.70 11.23 14.08
C LEU A 385 4.31 11.48 14.68
N GLN A 386 4.28 11.63 15.98
CA GLN A 386 3.08 11.97 16.76
C GLN A 386 3.38 13.21 17.60
N THR A 387 2.41 14.11 17.67
CA THR A 387 2.45 15.29 18.54
C THR A 387 1.35 15.17 19.60
N ASP A 388 1.62 15.66 20.80
CA ASP A 388 0.61 15.72 21.87
C ASP A 388 -0.49 16.74 21.54
N ARG A 389 -0.19 17.70 20.64
CA ARG A 389 -1.12 18.69 20.09
C ARG A 389 -0.63 19.15 18.70
N GLU A 390 -1.50 19.70 17.88
CA GLU A 390 -1.14 20.22 16.54
C GLU A 390 -0.68 21.68 16.57
N LYS A 391 -0.95 22.39 17.67
CA LYS A 391 -0.73 23.83 17.78
C LYS A 391 -0.25 24.20 19.18
N ILE A 392 0.75 25.09 19.23
CA ILE A 392 1.09 25.83 20.44
C ILE A 392 0.23 27.09 20.43
N VAL A 393 -0.76 27.14 21.33
CA VAL A 393 -1.62 28.30 21.48
C VAL A 393 -0.95 29.34 22.38
N TYR A 394 -1.45 30.57 22.29
CA TYR A 394 -1.03 31.67 23.12
C TYR A 394 -0.94 31.32 24.61
N GLY A 395 0.22 31.53 25.21
CA GLY A 395 0.46 31.25 26.64
C GLY A 395 0.87 29.81 26.97
N GLU A 396 0.90 28.89 26.01
CA GLU A 396 1.47 27.56 26.17
C GLU A 396 2.95 27.53 25.78
N ASP A 397 3.74 26.68 26.47
CA ASP A 397 5.19 26.74 26.36
C ASP A 397 5.75 25.79 25.30
N ALA A 398 5.16 24.62 25.06
CA ALA A 398 5.77 23.60 24.20
C ALA A 398 4.78 22.61 23.58
N ILE A 399 5.25 21.94 22.50
CA ILE A 399 4.70 20.71 21.93
C ILE A 399 5.72 19.59 22.12
N HIS A 400 5.25 18.39 22.47
CA HIS A 400 6.07 17.19 22.46
C HIS A 400 5.87 16.41 21.17
N VAL A 401 6.98 16.07 20.51
CA VAL A 401 7.03 15.27 19.30
C VAL A 401 7.67 13.93 19.62
N THR A 402 6.96 12.84 19.33
CA THR A 402 7.45 11.48 19.55
C THR A 402 7.51 10.75 18.21
N ALA A 403 8.59 10.04 17.96
CA ALA A 403 8.78 9.19 16.81
C ALA A 403 8.57 7.71 17.16
N LYS A 404 7.86 6.99 16.31
CA LYS A 404 7.76 5.53 16.33
C LYS A 404 8.29 4.98 15.02
N VAL A 405 9.17 3.99 15.12
CA VAL A 405 9.82 3.35 13.98
C VAL A 405 9.30 1.92 13.84
N PHE A 406 8.94 1.51 12.63
CA PHE A 406 8.26 0.24 12.40
C PHE A 406 8.95 -0.58 11.30
N LEU A 407 8.92 -1.90 11.48
CA LEU A 407 9.15 -2.87 10.42
C LEU A 407 7.96 -2.88 9.45
N PHE A 408 8.13 -3.43 8.26
CA PHE A 408 7.04 -3.58 7.30
C PHE A 408 5.89 -4.44 7.84
N SER A 409 6.14 -5.34 8.77
CA SER A 409 5.12 -6.12 9.49
C SER A 409 4.22 -5.27 10.40
N GLY A 410 4.57 -4.00 10.66
CA GLY A 410 3.91 -3.15 11.65
C GLY A 410 4.44 -3.31 13.07
N GLU A 411 5.43 -4.17 13.31
CA GLU A 411 6.10 -4.30 14.61
C GLU A 411 6.95 -3.06 14.88
N GLU A 412 6.81 -2.45 16.07
CA GLU A 412 7.64 -1.33 16.49
C GLU A 412 9.06 -1.79 16.80
N CYS A 413 10.06 -1.08 16.32
CA CYS A 413 11.45 -1.34 16.59
C CYS A 413 12.14 -0.11 17.19
N ARG A 414 13.24 -0.34 17.90
CA ARG A 414 14.03 0.73 18.53
C ARG A 414 15.19 1.10 17.60
N GLU A 415 15.14 2.30 17.09
CA GLU A 415 16.22 2.93 16.34
C GLU A 415 16.27 4.40 16.72
N ARG A 416 17.46 4.93 16.99
CA ARG A 416 17.63 6.34 17.35
C ARG A 416 17.09 7.25 16.26
N VAL A 417 16.41 8.33 16.68
CA VAL A 417 15.84 9.34 15.80
C VAL A 417 16.45 10.70 16.10
N ASP A 418 16.97 11.35 15.08
CA ASP A 418 17.50 12.72 15.16
C ASP A 418 16.45 13.69 14.61
N PHE A 419 16.02 14.64 15.44
CA PHE A 419 15.04 15.67 15.08
C PHE A 419 15.73 16.95 14.62
N ARG A 420 15.16 17.61 13.61
CA ARG A 420 15.67 18.87 13.06
C ARG A 420 14.56 19.82 12.62
N LEU A 421 14.88 21.10 12.61
CA LEU A 421 14.06 22.18 12.03
C LEU A 421 14.80 22.78 10.83
N GLU A 422 14.07 23.39 9.93
CA GLU A 422 14.69 24.26 8.93
C GLU A 422 15.36 25.46 9.62
N LYS A 423 16.49 25.89 9.09
CA LYS A 423 17.26 27.00 9.66
C LYS A 423 16.44 28.28 9.84
N ARG A 424 15.51 28.56 8.93
CA ARG A 424 14.61 29.74 8.99
C ARG A 424 13.61 29.64 10.16
N ASP A 425 13.28 28.44 10.62
CA ASP A 425 12.23 28.19 11.61
C ASP A 425 12.79 28.23 13.04
N THR A 426 14.10 28.10 13.20
CA THR A 426 14.77 28.16 14.51
C THR A 426 14.66 29.53 15.20
N VAL A 427 14.21 30.57 14.50
CA VAL A 427 13.93 31.88 15.11
C VAL A 427 12.56 31.94 15.79
N TYR A 428 11.67 31.01 15.49
CA TYR A 428 10.32 30.95 16.02
C TYR A 428 10.13 29.90 17.10
N VAL A 429 10.99 28.89 17.13
CA VAL A 429 10.93 27.78 18.10
C VAL A 429 12.32 27.29 18.46
N GLU A 430 12.43 26.69 19.64
CA GLU A 430 13.62 25.95 20.06
C GLU A 430 13.32 24.46 20.14
N LEU A 431 14.13 23.62 19.45
CA LEU A 431 14.03 22.17 19.52
C LEU A 431 14.96 21.65 20.61
N ILE A 432 14.41 20.94 21.57
CA ILE A 432 15.13 20.36 22.72
C ILE A 432 14.94 18.84 22.70
N PRO A 433 15.98 18.05 22.43
CA PRO A 433 15.92 16.59 22.55
C PRO A 433 15.57 16.16 23.98
N GLU A 434 14.68 15.20 24.17
CA GLU A 434 14.30 14.64 25.47
C GLU A 434 14.74 13.19 25.62
N THR A 435 14.50 12.37 24.59
CA THR A 435 14.93 10.97 24.54
C THR A 435 15.51 10.63 23.17
N GLU A 436 15.88 9.36 22.95
CA GLU A 436 16.29 8.87 21.62
C GLU A 436 15.13 8.88 20.59
N HIS A 437 13.88 9.08 21.04
CA HIS A 437 12.68 9.01 20.22
C HIS A 437 11.74 10.21 20.42
N SER A 438 12.12 11.22 21.18
CA SER A 438 11.28 12.39 21.42
C SER A 438 12.06 13.68 21.54
N CYS A 439 11.41 14.75 21.16
CA CYS A 439 11.87 16.10 21.39
C CYS A 439 10.72 17.00 21.84
N ARG A 440 11.08 18.12 22.45
CA ARG A 440 10.17 19.18 22.83
C ARG A 440 10.45 20.41 21.96
N ILE A 441 9.40 21.03 21.47
CA ILE A 441 9.45 22.26 20.67
C ILE A 441 8.92 23.40 21.52
N GLU A 442 9.79 24.28 21.97
CA GLU A 442 9.42 25.46 22.77
C GLU A 442 9.08 26.65 21.88
N ASN A 443 8.05 27.40 22.26
CA ASN A 443 7.60 28.59 21.55
C ASN A 443 8.59 29.75 21.74
N ARG A 444 9.07 30.31 20.63
CA ARG A 444 9.92 31.52 20.55
C ARG A 444 9.36 32.53 19.52
N ASN A 445 8.09 32.35 19.12
CA ASN A 445 7.46 33.17 18.09
C ASN A 445 7.08 34.55 18.65
N HIS A 446 8.00 35.49 18.58
CA HIS A 446 7.76 36.90 18.94
C HIS A 446 7.22 37.75 17.78
N SER A 447 6.82 37.11 16.66
CA SER A 447 6.14 37.84 15.58
C SER A 447 4.65 38.03 15.91
N GLU A 448 3.99 38.91 15.20
CA GLU A 448 2.56 39.18 15.35
C GLU A 448 1.67 38.09 14.68
N GLN A 449 2.28 37.11 13.99
CA GLN A 449 1.58 36.15 13.17
C GLN A 449 1.85 34.71 13.61
N GLU A 450 0.82 33.88 13.49
CA GLU A 450 0.95 32.45 13.57
C GLU A 450 1.92 31.93 12.50
N LYS A 451 2.78 30.96 12.87
CA LYS A 451 3.73 30.31 11.97
C LYS A 451 3.40 28.85 11.79
N GLN A 452 3.44 28.41 10.54
CA GLN A 452 3.39 26.98 10.20
C GLN A 452 4.82 26.51 10.00
N LEU A 453 5.23 25.51 10.77
CA LEU A 453 6.59 24.97 10.80
C LEU A 453 6.55 23.47 10.54
N VAL A 454 7.66 22.92 10.08
CA VAL A 454 7.79 21.47 9.86
C VAL A 454 8.95 20.94 10.70
N VAL A 455 8.64 19.99 11.57
CA VAL A 455 9.62 19.22 12.33
C VAL A 455 9.99 17.99 11.52
N HIS A 456 11.25 17.87 11.15
CA HIS A 456 11.80 16.73 10.43
C HIS A 456 12.46 15.76 11.40
N ALA A 457 12.39 14.47 11.09
CA ALA A 457 13.06 13.41 11.82
C ALA A 457 13.76 12.46 10.85
N CYS A 458 14.90 11.94 11.27
CA CYS A 458 15.69 10.99 10.48
C CYS A 458 16.26 9.90 11.38
N THR A 459 16.19 8.63 10.94
CA THR A 459 16.85 7.51 11.63
C THR A 459 18.30 7.34 11.16
N GLU A 460 19.10 6.56 11.90
CA GLU A 460 20.47 6.19 11.48
C GLU A 460 20.47 5.38 10.17
N SER A 461 19.44 4.55 9.93
CA SER A 461 19.27 3.81 8.67
C SER A 461 18.91 4.71 7.47
N GLY A 462 18.40 5.92 7.72
CA GLY A 462 18.07 6.91 6.69
C GLY A 462 16.59 6.97 6.35
N LEU A 463 15.70 6.47 7.21
CA LEU A 463 14.27 6.79 7.13
C LEU A 463 14.05 8.25 7.51
N GLU A 464 13.14 8.90 6.82
CA GLU A 464 12.76 10.28 7.05
C GLU A 464 11.26 10.41 7.23
N ALA A 465 10.85 11.24 8.19
CA ALA A 465 9.47 11.64 8.38
C ALA A 465 9.41 13.12 8.74
N ALA A 466 8.23 13.72 8.64
CA ALA A 466 8.03 15.09 9.05
C ALA A 466 6.61 15.28 9.61
N VAL A 467 6.43 16.29 10.46
CA VAL A 467 5.14 16.69 10.98
C VAL A 467 5.03 18.22 10.99
N ALA A 468 3.90 18.71 10.50
CA ALA A 468 3.59 20.14 10.54
C ALA A 468 3.03 20.52 11.91
N ILE A 469 3.48 21.64 12.45
CA ILE A 469 2.97 22.24 13.69
C ILE A 469 2.65 23.71 13.46
N SER A 470 1.67 24.21 14.18
CA SER A 470 1.31 25.62 14.19
C SER A 470 1.74 26.28 15.48
N VAL A 471 2.33 27.47 15.40
CA VAL A 471 2.87 28.19 16.56
C VAL A 471 2.31 29.61 16.59
N GLU A 472 1.41 29.89 17.55
CA GLU A 472 0.93 31.23 17.80
C GLU A 472 2.01 32.12 18.40
N PRO A 473 1.87 33.46 18.29
CA PRO A 473 2.77 34.40 18.97
C PRO A 473 2.89 34.09 20.47
N CYS A 474 4.11 34.02 20.99
CA CYS A 474 4.31 33.97 22.43
C CYS A 474 4.26 35.36 23.04
N LEU A 475 3.70 35.45 24.23
CA LEU A 475 3.76 36.65 25.01
C LEU A 475 5.20 36.94 25.46
N PHE A 476 5.62 38.18 25.30
CA PHE A 476 6.67 38.69 26.16
C PHE A 476 6.21 38.58 27.61
N PRO A 477 7.02 38.03 28.51
CA PRO A 477 6.65 38.01 29.93
C PRO A 477 6.32 39.45 30.34
N ALA A 478 5.10 39.63 30.89
CA ALA A 478 4.67 40.95 31.33
C ALA A 478 5.75 41.59 32.20
N PRO A 479 6.21 42.78 31.88
CA PRO A 479 7.24 43.45 32.67
C PRO A 479 6.77 43.54 34.11
N LYS A 480 7.56 42.99 35.04
CA LYS A 480 7.28 43.09 36.47
C LYS A 480 7.67 44.49 36.94
N LEU A 481 6.69 45.18 37.51
CA LEU A 481 6.97 46.39 38.24
C LEU A 481 7.87 46.06 39.44
N THR A 482 9.07 46.64 39.45
CA THR A 482 10.02 46.48 40.56
C THR A 482 10.18 47.81 41.25
N GLY A 483 9.90 47.81 42.56
CA GLY A 483 9.99 49.02 43.42
C GLY A 483 8.66 49.72 43.59
N GLU A 484 8.63 50.61 44.56
CA GLU A 484 7.45 51.45 44.82
C GLU A 484 7.35 52.53 43.74
N PRO A 485 6.12 52.86 43.29
CA PRO A 485 5.91 53.93 42.33
C PRO A 485 6.39 55.25 42.91
N VAL A 486 7.28 55.91 42.14
CA VAL A 486 7.73 57.26 42.53
C VAL A 486 6.74 58.27 41.97
N MET A 487 6.01 58.92 42.82
CA MET A 487 5.06 59.98 42.46
C MET A 487 5.80 61.32 42.50
N LYS A 488 5.94 61.93 41.31
CA LYS A 488 6.42 63.33 41.19
C LYS A 488 5.24 64.25 40.96
N MET A 489 5.06 65.21 41.84
CA MET A 489 4.01 66.21 41.72
C MET A 489 4.65 67.52 41.21
N GLU A 490 4.41 67.96 39.98
CA GLU A 490 4.81 69.23 39.46
C GLU A 490 3.70 70.26 39.69
N ARG A 491 3.90 71.15 40.68
CA ARG A 491 2.89 72.12 41.12
C ARG A 491 2.48 73.17 40.12
N GLU A 492 3.26 73.41 39.06
CA GLU A 492 2.98 74.47 38.09
C GLU A 492 2.10 74.06 36.92
N MET A 493 1.92 72.77 36.64
CA MET A 493 1.09 72.31 35.53
C MET A 493 -0.04 71.36 35.93
N GLY A 494 -0.21 71.06 37.19
CA GLY A 494 -1.28 70.16 37.62
C GLY A 494 -1.13 68.70 37.16
N CYS A 495 0.04 68.31 36.75
CA CYS A 495 0.32 66.95 36.28
C CYS A 495 0.92 66.07 37.38
N VAL A 496 0.46 64.84 37.48
CA VAL A 496 1.06 63.82 38.32
C VAL A 496 1.70 62.76 37.43
N THR A 497 3.02 62.66 37.53
CA THR A 497 3.78 61.62 36.79
C THR A 497 4.05 60.45 37.72
N LEU A 498 3.60 59.26 37.34
CA LEU A 498 3.92 58.01 38.03
C LEU A 498 5.04 57.32 37.25
N SER A 499 6.15 57.04 37.91
CA SER A 499 7.26 56.30 37.34
C SER A 499 7.41 54.97 38.00
N TYR A 500 7.58 53.91 37.22
CA TYR A 500 7.79 52.55 37.69
C TYR A 500 9.12 52.05 37.15
N ALA A 501 9.83 51.24 37.91
CA ALA A 501 10.92 50.43 37.41
C ALA A 501 10.37 49.11 36.85
N LEU A 502 10.75 48.78 35.61
CA LEU A 502 10.37 47.52 34.97
C LEU A 502 11.55 46.57 34.99
N SER A 503 11.33 45.31 35.31
CA SER A 503 12.28 44.24 35.09
C SER A 503 11.70 43.20 34.15
N SER A 504 12.42 42.91 33.07
CA SER A 504 12.13 41.76 32.20
C SER A 504 13.40 40.91 32.11
N LYS A 505 13.24 39.63 31.84
CA LYS A 505 14.39 38.74 31.60
C LYS A 505 15.13 39.08 30.28
N GLU A 506 14.48 39.78 29.38
CA GLU A 506 15.04 40.30 28.13
C GLU A 506 15.17 41.82 28.23
N ARG A 507 16.30 42.36 27.78
CA ARG A 507 16.50 43.81 27.70
C ARG A 507 15.56 44.37 26.64
N MET A 508 14.42 44.87 27.08
CA MET A 508 13.61 45.78 26.24
C MET A 508 14.24 47.16 26.37
N ASP A 509 14.47 47.79 25.22
CA ASP A 509 14.87 49.19 25.20
C ASP A 509 13.72 50.06 25.72
N ALA A 510 14.00 50.87 26.73
CA ALA A 510 12.99 51.71 27.41
C ALA A 510 12.35 52.80 26.48
N SER A 511 12.84 52.90 25.24
CA SER A 511 12.32 53.80 24.22
C SER A 511 11.08 53.29 23.46
N GLU A 512 10.69 52.00 23.63
CA GLU A 512 9.54 51.39 22.95
C GLU A 512 8.24 51.37 23.78
N ILE A 513 8.26 51.92 24.98
CA ILE A 513 7.09 52.02 25.84
C ILE A 513 6.68 53.50 26.00
N SER A 514 6.10 54.08 25.00
CA SER A 514 5.45 55.40 25.11
C SER A 514 3.98 55.31 24.74
#